data_703875a7b7493be75c5a67d9211452be
#
_entry.id   703875a7b7493be75c5a67d9211452be
#
_cell.length_a   1.000
_cell.length_b   1.000
_cell.length_c   1.000
_cell.angle_alpha   90.00
_cell.angle_beta   90.00
_cell.angle_gamma   90.00
#
_symmetry.space_group_name_H-M   'P 1'
#
loop_
_entity.id
_entity.type
_entity.pdbx_description
1 polymer ?
#
loop_
_entity_poly.entity_id
_entity_poly.type
_entity_poly.pdbx_seq_one_letter_code
_entity_poly.pdbx_strand_id
1 'polypeptide(L)'
;MGKVSYKKLRGSQNLRQRLLLATLSATPVQVEDIRANDMMPGLRPHEVSLLRLLEKISDDCVVKINETGTKFQYKPGIVMGGRHLVHDCGVSRAIGYFLEPLVVLGLFSKKPLSIRLKGITNDSKDPCVDTFRSATLPLLKQFGVPSEGLELKIESRGVPPHGGGEVLLSVPIIQSLTAVTWIDEGMVKRIRGVTFSTRVSSQFENTMIHAARGIFNRLLPDVHIFTDHKAGQQAGNSPGYGISLVAETTSGCFITADTAVSYARADDGGMEGEKQELVPAEDVGFVVSSLCIMPPRCFKDSCRKASNPWNRNTKAHQGFFGC
;
A
#
# COMPACT_ATOMS: atom_id res chain seq x y z
N MET A 1 -17.95 2.51 37.17
CA MET A 1 -17.20 2.49 35.90
C MET A 1 -15.89 3.27 36.11
N GLY A 2 -14.74 2.60 36.07
CA GLY A 2 -13.44 3.25 36.25
C GLY A 2 -13.19 4.29 35.15
N LYS A 3 -12.60 5.42 35.52
CA LYS A 3 -12.23 6.50 34.57
C LYS A 3 -11.14 5.99 33.65
N VAL A 4 -11.42 5.87 32.33
CA VAL A 4 -10.43 5.42 31.34
C VAL A 4 -9.32 6.46 31.24
N SER A 5 -8.08 6.06 31.51
CA SER A 5 -6.92 6.93 31.36
C SER A 5 -6.44 6.87 29.91
N TYR A 6 -6.39 8.00 29.24
CA TYR A 6 -5.93 8.11 27.86
C TYR A 6 -4.47 8.60 27.79
N LYS A 7 -3.63 7.92 27.01
CA LYS A 7 -2.29 8.41 26.67
C LYS A 7 -2.43 9.57 25.69
N LYS A 8 -1.97 10.75 26.07
CA LYS A 8 -2.05 11.95 25.21
C LYS A 8 -0.94 11.96 24.18
N LEU A 9 -1.31 12.18 22.93
CA LEU A 9 -0.42 12.32 21.78
C LEU A 9 -0.78 13.62 21.04
N ARG A 10 0.18 14.22 20.34
CA ARG A 10 -0.02 15.45 19.57
C ARG A 10 0.30 15.24 18.09
N GLY A 11 -0.40 16.00 17.25
CA GLY A 11 -0.22 16.05 15.81
C GLY A 11 -0.64 14.76 15.10
N SER A 12 -0.66 14.80 13.77
CA SER A 12 -1.09 13.71 12.88
C SER A 12 0.03 12.80 12.38
N GLN A 13 1.28 13.07 12.78
CA GLN A 13 2.43 12.28 12.30
C GLN A 13 2.29 10.80 12.70
N ASN A 14 2.53 9.90 11.74
CA ASN A 14 2.47 8.45 11.93
C ASN A 14 1.17 7.96 12.58
N LEU A 15 0.02 8.58 12.23
CA LEU A 15 -1.27 8.27 12.85
C LEU A 15 -1.63 6.81 12.71
N ARG A 16 -1.41 6.23 11.53
CA ARG A 16 -1.66 4.80 11.24
C ARG A 16 -0.89 3.89 12.18
N GLN A 17 0.41 4.11 12.34
CA GLN A 17 1.27 3.33 13.23
C GLN A 17 0.89 3.52 14.71
N ARG A 18 0.53 4.74 15.12
CA ARG A 18 0.04 5.01 16.48
C ARG A 18 -1.25 4.24 16.78
N LEU A 19 -2.20 4.19 15.85
CA LEU A 19 -3.44 3.43 16.00
C LEU A 19 -3.18 1.92 16.03
N LEU A 20 -2.30 1.42 15.16
CA LEU A 20 -1.88 0.02 15.15
C LEU A 20 -1.28 -0.39 16.51
N LEU A 21 -0.30 0.36 16.99
CA LEU A 21 0.34 0.08 18.28
C LEU A 21 -0.61 0.21 19.46
N ALA A 22 -1.51 1.23 19.44
CA ALA A 22 -2.54 1.40 20.46
C ALA A 22 -3.47 0.18 20.52
N THR A 23 -3.86 -0.37 19.34
CA THR A 23 -4.71 -1.55 19.24
C THR A 23 -4.00 -2.80 19.77
N LEU A 24 -2.76 -3.05 19.35
CA LEU A 24 -1.97 -4.21 19.78
C LEU A 24 -1.66 -4.19 21.27
N SER A 25 -1.43 -3.00 21.85
CA SER A 25 -1.13 -2.84 23.28
C SER A 25 -2.38 -2.61 24.15
N ALA A 26 -3.57 -2.63 23.56
CA ALA A 26 -4.84 -2.31 24.23
C ALA A 26 -4.80 -0.96 25.00
N THR A 27 -4.01 0.02 24.50
CA THR A 27 -3.78 1.29 25.18
C THR A 27 -4.71 2.37 24.63
N PRO A 28 -5.62 2.96 25.44
CA PRO A 28 -6.42 4.10 25.02
C PRO A 28 -5.55 5.32 24.73
N VAL A 29 -5.78 5.97 23.58
CA VAL A 29 -5.03 7.15 23.16
C VAL A 29 -5.97 8.32 22.86
N GLN A 30 -5.51 9.52 23.19
CA GLN A 30 -6.13 10.77 22.80
C GLN A 30 -5.14 11.57 21.97
N VAL A 31 -5.50 11.89 20.74
CA VAL A 31 -4.67 12.68 19.83
C VAL A 31 -5.27 14.07 19.71
N GLU A 32 -4.43 15.07 19.90
CA GLU A 32 -4.79 16.50 19.88
C GLU A 32 -3.91 17.24 18.86
N ASP A 33 -4.28 18.47 18.54
CA ASP A 33 -3.54 19.37 17.63
C ASP A 33 -3.34 18.75 16.23
N ILE A 34 -4.36 18.06 15.72
CA ILE A 34 -4.31 17.43 14.40
C ILE A 34 -4.48 18.54 13.35
N ARG A 35 -3.37 18.93 12.72
CA ARG A 35 -3.35 19.99 11.69
C ARG A 35 -4.14 21.25 12.11
N ALA A 36 -4.03 21.64 13.40
CA ALA A 36 -4.83 22.72 13.93
C ALA A 36 -4.59 24.07 13.22
N ASN A 37 -3.39 24.25 12.67
CA ASN A 37 -2.96 25.48 11.99
C ASN A 37 -2.96 25.37 10.45
N ASP A 38 -3.45 24.25 9.90
CA ASP A 38 -3.51 24.06 8.44
C ASP A 38 -4.74 24.82 7.87
N MET A 39 -4.70 25.15 6.59
CA MET A 39 -5.86 25.69 5.87
C MET A 39 -7.07 24.76 5.92
N MET A 40 -6.84 23.44 6.00
CA MET A 40 -7.86 22.43 6.22
C MET A 40 -7.51 21.64 7.50
N PRO A 41 -7.95 22.08 8.66
CA PRO A 41 -7.62 21.45 9.93
C PRO A 41 -8.30 20.07 10.08
N GLY A 42 -7.79 19.28 11.02
CA GLY A 42 -8.40 18.03 11.43
C GLY A 42 -7.98 16.79 10.65
N LEU A 43 -8.71 15.70 10.87
CA LEU A 43 -8.50 14.41 10.24
C LEU A 43 -8.80 14.46 8.74
N ARG A 44 -7.97 13.75 7.96
CA ARG A 44 -8.22 13.54 6.52
C ARG A 44 -9.21 12.40 6.31
N PRO A 45 -9.91 12.34 5.15
CA PRO A 45 -10.92 11.30 4.87
C PRO A 45 -10.40 9.87 5.06
N HIS A 46 -9.19 9.55 4.63
CA HIS A 46 -8.59 8.22 4.81
C HIS A 46 -8.28 7.88 6.27
N GLU A 47 -7.97 8.88 7.11
CA GLU A 47 -7.72 8.68 8.54
C GLU A 47 -9.03 8.36 9.27
N VAL A 48 -10.12 9.04 8.91
CA VAL A 48 -11.46 8.72 9.41
C VAL A 48 -11.90 7.33 8.95
N SER A 49 -11.68 7.00 7.66
CA SER A 49 -11.98 5.68 7.11
C SER A 49 -11.19 4.58 7.84
N LEU A 50 -9.91 4.82 8.17
CA LEU A 50 -9.11 3.87 8.96
C LEU A 50 -9.69 3.66 10.37
N LEU A 51 -10.12 4.71 11.05
CA LEU A 51 -10.78 4.58 12.37
C LEU A 51 -12.07 3.76 12.26
N ARG A 52 -12.89 3.97 11.24
CA ARG A 52 -14.10 3.17 10.98
C ARG A 52 -13.78 1.71 10.64
N LEU A 53 -12.67 1.47 9.95
CA LEU A 53 -12.20 0.11 9.70
C LEU A 53 -11.82 -0.60 10.99
N LEU A 54 -11.11 0.08 11.90
CA LEU A 54 -10.75 -0.47 13.20
C LEU A 54 -11.99 -0.77 14.07
N GLU A 55 -13.01 0.09 14.06
CA GLU A 55 -14.30 -0.18 14.71
C GLU A 55 -14.98 -1.44 14.13
N LYS A 56 -14.92 -1.62 12.79
CA LYS A 56 -15.56 -2.73 12.10
C LYS A 56 -14.94 -4.10 12.42
N ILE A 57 -13.63 -4.16 12.61
CA ILE A 57 -12.90 -5.41 12.88
C ILE A 57 -12.76 -5.73 14.37
N SER A 58 -13.11 -4.78 15.25
CA SER A 58 -12.93 -4.90 16.71
C SER A 58 -14.25 -4.82 17.42
N ASP A 59 -14.36 -5.54 18.53
CA ASP A 59 -15.46 -5.46 19.48
C ASP A 59 -15.09 -4.50 20.62
N ASP A 60 -16.06 -3.75 21.17
CA ASP A 60 -15.86 -2.73 22.23
C ASP A 60 -14.89 -1.58 21.85
N CYS A 61 -14.66 -1.37 20.58
CA CYS A 61 -13.87 -0.24 20.09
C CYS A 61 -14.70 1.05 20.19
N VAL A 62 -14.11 2.12 20.74
CA VAL A 62 -14.77 3.42 20.86
C VAL A 62 -13.92 4.52 20.25
N VAL A 63 -14.47 5.20 19.25
CA VAL A 63 -13.88 6.37 18.62
C VAL A 63 -14.75 7.59 18.88
N LYS A 64 -14.19 8.65 19.45
CA LYS A 64 -14.86 9.94 19.64
C LYS A 64 -14.05 11.04 18.99
N ILE A 65 -14.59 11.67 17.97
CA ILE A 65 -13.97 12.76 17.21
C ILE A 65 -14.72 14.04 17.56
N ASN A 66 -14.00 15.14 17.79
CA ASN A 66 -14.62 16.46 17.99
C ASN A 66 -15.14 17.03 16.66
N GLU A 67 -15.95 18.08 16.72
CA GLU A 67 -16.62 18.67 15.55
C GLU A 67 -15.64 19.13 14.45
N THR A 68 -14.48 19.64 14.83
CA THR A 68 -13.45 20.13 13.90
C THR A 68 -12.50 19.04 13.40
N GLY A 69 -12.59 17.80 13.92
CA GLY A 69 -11.66 16.74 13.60
C GLY A 69 -10.22 16.93 14.12
N THR A 70 -9.96 18.01 14.87
CA THR A 70 -8.61 18.33 15.37
C THR A 70 -8.21 17.53 16.60
N LYS A 71 -9.17 16.83 17.20
CA LYS A 71 -8.98 15.98 18.37
C LYS A 71 -9.83 14.74 18.28
N PHE A 72 -9.27 13.58 18.64
CA PHE A 72 -10.06 12.37 18.84
C PHE A 72 -9.56 11.55 20.02
N GLN A 73 -10.45 10.75 20.56
CA GLN A 73 -10.18 9.69 21.54
C GLN A 73 -10.41 8.34 20.89
N TYR A 74 -9.47 7.45 21.04
CA TYR A 74 -9.53 6.09 20.56
C TYR A 74 -9.29 5.14 21.74
N LYS A 75 -10.32 4.37 22.08
CA LYS A 75 -10.22 3.25 23.01
C LYS A 75 -10.25 1.98 22.16
N PRO A 76 -9.12 1.28 22.03
CA PRO A 76 -9.08 0.05 21.25
C PRO A 76 -9.98 -1.01 21.90
N GLY A 77 -10.64 -1.77 21.05
CA GLY A 77 -11.36 -2.96 21.43
C GLY A 77 -10.54 -4.24 21.20
N ILE A 78 -11.19 -5.37 21.31
CA ILE A 78 -10.59 -6.67 20.98
C ILE A 78 -10.77 -6.91 19.47
N VAL A 79 -9.68 -7.14 18.76
CA VAL A 79 -9.74 -7.46 17.33
C VAL A 79 -10.37 -8.83 17.15
N MET A 80 -11.60 -8.85 16.66
CA MET A 80 -12.38 -10.09 16.51
C MET A 80 -12.05 -10.81 15.20
N GLY A 81 -11.67 -10.07 14.14
CA GLY A 81 -11.62 -10.62 12.81
C GLY A 81 -13.02 -10.90 12.26
N GLY A 82 -13.17 -11.94 11.44
CA GLY A 82 -14.47 -12.34 10.88
C GLY A 82 -14.42 -12.60 9.39
N ARG A 83 -15.52 -13.14 8.86
CA ARG A 83 -15.66 -13.44 7.42
C ARG A 83 -16.67 -12.50 6.78
N HIS A 84 -16.52 -12.30 5.45
CA HIS A 84 -17.43 -11.49 4.62
C HIS A 84 -17.52 -10.02 5.04
N LEU A 85 -16.50 -9.48 5.69
CA LEU A 85 -16.43 -8.07 5.98
C LEU A 85 -16.20 -7.28 4.68
N VAL A 86 -16.81 -6.10 4.59
CA VAL A 86 -16.62 -5.19 3.45
C VAL A 86 -16.32 -3.80 3.99
N HIS A 87 -15.29 -3.15 3.44
CA HIS A 87 -14.95 -1.78 3.78
C HIS A 87 -14.60 -0.98 2.53
N ASP A 88 -15.16 0.22 2.45
CA ASP A 88 -14.82 1.20 1.42
C ASP A 88 -13.73 2.12 1.95
N CYS A 89 -12.56 2.04 1.32
CA CYS A 89 -11.38 2.85 1.65
C CYS A 89 -11.51 4.30 1.14
N GLY A 90 -12.45 4.55 0.23
CA GLY A 90 -12.55 5.81 -0.49
C GLY A 90 -11.47 5.98 -1.55
N VAL A 91 -11.29 7.22 -2.01
CA VAL A 91 -10.37 7.57 -3.11
C VAL A 91 -9.24 8.51 -2.69
N SER A 92 -9.11 8.83 -1.41
CA SER A 92 -8.07 9.75 -0.92
C SER A 92 -6.71 9.09 -0.71
N ARG A 93 -6.66 7.78 -0.53
CA ARG A 93 -5.45 6.94 -0.41
C ARG A 93 -5.75 5.56 -1.00
N ALA A 94 -4.70 4.88 -1.45
CA ALA A 94 -4.82 3.52 -1.97
C ALA A 94 -5.14 2.50 -0.87
N ILE A 95 -5.67 1.36 -1.28
CA ILE A 95 -5.98 0.21 -0.39
C ILE A 95 -4.74 -0.23 0.39
N GLY A 96 -3.53 -0.07 -0.18
CA GLY A 96 -2.27 -0.36 0.51
C GLY A 96 -2.09 0.35 1.85
N TYR A 97 -2.59 1.58 1.97
CA TYR A 97 -2.60 2.31 3.24
C TYR A 97 -3.34 1.54 4.36
N PHE A 98 -4.42 0.85 4.01
CA PHE A 98 -5.27 0.09 4.94
C PHE A 98 -4.77 -1.33 5.13
N LEU A 99 -4.15 -1.94 4.10
CA LEU A 99 -3.62 -3.30 4.17
C LEU A 99 -2.52 -3.44 5.23
N GLU A 100 -1.65 -2.45 5.36
CA GLU A 100 -0.53 -2.50 6.31
C GLU A 100 -0.98 -2.78 7.76
N PRO A 101 -1.88 -2.00 8.38
CA PRO A 101 -2.36 -2.32 9.73
C PRO A 101 -3.27 -3.55 9.75
N LEU A 102 -4.07 -3.80 8.70
CA LEU A 102 -4.99 -4.93 8.66
C LEU A 102 -4.29 -6.28 8.68
N VAL A 103 -3.21 -6.42 7.92
CA VAL A 103 -2.43 -7.67 7.89
C VAL A 103 -1.91 -7.98 9.29
N VAL A 104 -1.30 -6.99 9.96
CA VAL A 104 -0.75 -7.20 11.31
C VAL A 104 -1.85 -7.49 12.34
N LEU A 105 -2.95 -6.71 12.33
CA LEU A 105 -4.05 -6.92 13.28
C LEU A 105 -4.80 -8.23 13.01
N GLY A 106 -4.94 -8.62 11.75
CA GLY A 106 -5.59 -9.87 11.35
C GLY A 106 -4.85 -11.10 11.88
N LEU A 107 -3.51 -11.09 11.90
CA LEU A 107 -2.70 -12.17 12.43
C LEU A 107 -2.96 -12.45 13.92
N PHE A 108 -3.25 -11.42 14.71
CA PHE A 108 -3.49 -11.51 16.16
C PHE A 108 -4.96 -11.37 16.54
N SER A 109 -5.88 -11.54 15.60
CA SER A 109 -7.32 -11.51 15.85
C SER A 109 -7.82 -12.78 16.51
N LYS A 110 -9.06 -12.74 17.06
CA LYS A 110 -9.70 -13.91 17.70
C LYS A 110 -10.22 -14.95 16.70
N LYS A 111 -10.53 -14.53 15.47
CA LYS A 111 -11.01 -15.37 14.37
C LYS A 111 -10.26 -15.00 13.09
N PRO A 112 -10.06 -15.93 12.14
CA PRO A 112 -9.46 -15.58 10.85
C PRO A 112 -10.20 -14.42 10.21
N LEU A 113 -9.44 -13.47 9.65
CA LEU A 113 -9.98 -12.29 8.98
C LEU A 113 -10.16 -12.58 7.50
N SER A 114 -11.35 -12.30 6.96
CA SER A 114 -11.59 -12.22 5.51
C SER A 114 -12.37 -10.96 5.22
N ILE A 115 -11.72 -10.02 4.56
CA ILE A 115 -12.27 -8.68 4.30
C ILE A 115 -12.09 -8.26 2.84
N ARG A 116 -13.14 -7.70 2.29
CA ARG A 116 -13.18 -7.09 0.97
C ARG A 116 -12.98 -5.60 1.11
N LEU A 117 -11.93 -5.08 0.47
CA LEU A 117 -11.59 -3.66 0.45
C LEU A 117 -11.89 -3.09 -0.92
N LYS A 118 -12.58 -1.94 -0.98
CA LYS A 118 -12.90 -1.21 -2.19
C LYS A 118 -12.16 0.12 -2.22
N GLY A 119 -11.67 0.53 -3.40
CA GLY A 119 -10.95 1.81 -3.53
C GLY A 119 -9.92 1.83 -4.65
N ILE A 120 -8.79 2.48 -4.42
CA ILE A 120 -7.67 2.58 -5.33
C ILE A 120 -6.71 1.43 -5.04
N THR A 121 -6.38 0.59 -6.04
CA THR A 121 -5.43 -0.51 -5.88
C THR A 121 -3.99 -0.08 -6.04
N ASN A 122 -3.74 0.88 -6.92
CA ASN A 122 -2.40 1.32 -7.29
C ASN A 122 -2.39 2.84 -7.42
N ASP A 123 -1.49 3.48 -6.73
CA ASP A 123 -1.18 4.90 -6.85
C ASP A 123 0.32 5.15 -6.66
N SER A 124 0.75 6.40 -6.68
CA SER A 124 2.16 6.79 -6.45
C SER A 124 2.46 7.14 -4.99
N LYS A 125 1.52 6.95 -4.07
CA LYS A 125 1.64 7.41 -2.67
C LYS A 125 1.79 6.26 -1.68
N ASP A 126 1.13 5.14 -1.94
CA ASP A 126 1.08 3.98 -1.06
C ASP A 126 1.63 2.74 -1.75
N PRO A 127 2.16 1.76 -1.01
CA PRO A 127 2.55 0.48 -1.59
C PRO A 127 1.34 -0.16 -2.29
N CYS A 128 1.53 -0.62 -3.51
CA CYS A 128 0.44 -1.18 -4.30
C CYS A 128 0.02 -2.57 -3.80
N VAL A 129 -1.17 -3.01 -4.17
CA VAL A 129 -1.69 -4.33 -3.78
C VAL A 129 -0.84 -5.48 -4.31
N ASP A 130 -0.13 -5.29 -5.45
CA ASP A 130 0.77 -6.29 -6.00
C ASP A 130 2.02 -6.47 -5.14
N THR A 131 2.56 -5.39 -4.57
CA THR A 131 3.65 -5.43 -3.61
C THR A 131 3.25 -6.21 -2.36
N PHE A 132 2.04 -6.01 -1.83
CA PHE A 132 1.55 -6.82 -0.72
C PHE A 132 1.48 -8.30 -1.09
N ARG A 133 0.90 -8.63 -2.26
CA ARG A 133 0.75 -10.02 -2.70
C ARG A 133 2.08 -10.72 -2.97
N SER A 134 3.03 -10.00 -3.59
CA SER A 134 4.26 -10.61 -4.13
C SER A 134 5.48 -10.47 -3.23
N ALA A 135 5.47 -9.56 -2.26
CA ALA A 135 6.56 -9.37 -1.31
C ALA A 135 6.11 -9.50 0.16
N THR A 136 5.09 -8.72 0.59
CA THR A 136 4.70 -8.70 2.00
C THR A 136 4.17 -10.06 2.48
N LEU A 137 3.25 -10.71 1.75
CA LEU A 137 2.72 -12.01 2.16
C LEU A 137 3.79 -13.12 2.11
N PRO A 138 4.66 -13.23 1.09
CA PRO A 138 5.80 -14.15 1.13
C PRO A 138 6.76 -13.89 2.28
N LEU A 139 7.01 -12.61 2.60
CA LEU A 139 7.85 -12.25 3.75
C LEU A 139 7.27 -12.76 5.07
N LEU A 140 5.96 -12.61 5.29
CA LEU A 140 5.28 -13.09 6.49
C LEU A 140 5.43 -14.61 6.68
N LYS A 141 5.53 -15.39 5.59
CA LYS A 141 5.78 -16.82 5.68
C LYS A 141 7.13 -17.14 6.31
N GLN A 142 8.14 -16.29 6.09
CA GLN A 142 9.44 -16.44 6.73
C GLN A 142 9.36 -16.20 8.25
N PHE A 143 8.42 -15.37 8.69
CA PHE A 143 8.12 -15.18 10.11
C PHE A 143 7.23 -16.28 10.71
N GLY A 144 7.02 -17.38 10.01
CA GLY A 144 6.26 -18.53 10.49
C GLY A 144 4.73 -18.42 10.28
N VAL A 145 4.26 -17.43 9.52
CA VAL A 145 2.83 -17.35 9.18
C VAL A 145 2.47 -18.45 8.20
N PRO A 146 1.43 -19.29 8.48
CA PRO A 146 1.03 -20.35 7.59
C PRO A 146 0.56 -19.82 6.23
N SER A 147 0.88 -20.54 5.17
CA SER A 147 0.43 -20.18 3.82
C SER A 147 -1.06 -20.38 3.62
N GLU A 148 -1.64 -21.34 4.36
CA GLU A 148 -3.07 -21.60 4.31
C GLU A 148 -3.86 -20.46 4.96
N GLY A 149 -4.82 -19.91 4.23
CA GLY A 149 -5.62 -18.76 4.67
C GLY A 149 -4.91 -17.40 4.59
N LEU A 150 -3.65 -17.33 4.13
CA LEU A 150 -2.94 -16.07 3.87
C LEU A 150 -2.97 -15.77 2.38
N GLU A 151 -3.89 -14.92 1.96
CA GLU A 151 -4.11 -14.61 0.55
C GLU A 151 -4.56 -13.17 0.34
N LEU A 152 -4.08 -12.54 -0.73
CA LEU A 152 -4.60 -11.29 -1.27
C LEU A 152 -5.00 -11.50 -2.73
N LYS A 153 -6.30 -11.52 -2.99
CA LYS A 153 -6.88 -11.67 -4.32
C LYS A 153 -7.33 -10.32 -4.85
N ILE A 154 -6.87 -9.96 -6.04
CA ILE A 154 -7.28 -8.75 -6.75
C ILE A 154 -8.45 -9.11 -7.65
N GLU A 155 -9.65 -8.63 -7.32
CA GLU A 155 -10.87 -8.92 -8.07
C GLU A 155 -11.09 -7.89 -9.17
N SER A 156 -10.88 -6.60 -8.86
CA SER A 156 -10.86 -5.52 -9.85
C SER A 156 -9.75 -4.54 -9.55
N ARG A 157 -9.28 -3.84 -10.58
CA ARG A 157 -8.26 -2.81 -10.48
C ARG A 157 -8.89 -1.43 -10.48
N GLY A 158 -8.29 -0.50 -9.75
CA GLY A 158 -8.72 0.89 -9.73
C GLY A 158 -7.54 1.81 -9.47
N VAL A 159 -7.46 2.89 -10.26
CA VAL A 159 -6.45 3.93 -10.13
C VAL A 159 -7.11 5.27 -9.84
N PRO A 160 -6.38 6.28 -9.35
CA PRO A 160 -6.93 7.64 -9.19
C PRO A 160 -7.50 8.17 -10.50
N PRO A 161 -8.46 9.13 -10.46
CA PRO A 161 -9.07 9.71 -9.25
C PRO A 161 -10.24 8.90 -8.68
N HIS A 162 -10.93 8.06 -9.47
CA HIS A 162 -12.23 7.47 -9.10
C HIS A 162 -12.13 6.03 -8.56
N GLY A 163 -10.96 5.42 -8.55
CA GLY A 163 -10.75 4.09 -8.00
C GLY A 163 -11.59 3.00 -8.69
N GLY A 164 -12.48 2.34 -7.95
CA GLY A 164 -13.32 1.23 -8.44
C GLY A 164 -12.61 -0.11 -8.39
N GLY A 165 -11.46 -0.19 -7.72
CA GLY A 165 -10.76 -1.44 -7.46
C GLY A 165 -11.36 -2.19 -6.28
N GLU A 166 -11.15 -3.51 -6.26
CA GLU A 166 -11.64 -4.39 -5.21
C GLU A 166 -10.64 -5.51 -4.95
N VAL A 167 -10.29 -5.71 -3.69
CA VAL A 167 -9.40 -6.79 -3.26
C VAL A 167 -10.01 -7.56 -2.09
N LEU A 168 -9.79 -8.86 -2.07
CA LEU A 168 -10.14 -9.74 -0.96
C LEU A 168 -8.86 -10.12 -0.22
N LEU A 169 -8.76 -9.70 1.04
CA LEU A 169 -7.68 -10.07 1.95
C LEU A 169 -8.18 -11.18 2.88
N SER A 170 -7.43 -12.27 2.96
CA SER A 170 -7.60 -13.34 3.94
C SER A 170 -6.34 -13.45 4.79
N VAL A 171 -6.49 -13.46 6.12
CA VAL A 171 -5.39 -13.54 7.09
C VAL A 171 -5.72 -14.62 8.12
N PRO A 172 -4.85 -15.62 8.33
CA PRO A 172 -4.99 -16.62 9.37
C PRO A 172 -4.64 -16.03 10.73
N ILE A 173 -5.01 -16.71 11.79
CA ILE A 173 -4.57 -16.37 13.15
C ILE A 173 -3.26 -17.08 13.48
N ILE A 174 -2.42 -16.40 14.25
CA ILE A 174 -1.19 -16.96 14.80
C ILE A 174 -1.07 -16.64 16.27
N GLN A 175 -0.28 -17.44 17.00
CA GLN A 175 0.01 -17.19 18.41
C GLN A 175 1.27 -16.36 18.60
N SER A 176 2.27 -16.59 17.75
CA SER A 176 3.56 -15.91 17.80
C SER A 176 4.22 -15.85 16.43
N LEU A 177 5.11 -14.92 16.25
CA LEU A 177 5.97 -14.84 15.07
C LEU A 177 7.32 -15.50 15.38
N THR A 178 7.89 -16.18 14.39
CA THR A 178 9.24 -16.71 14.46
C THR A 178 10.24 -15.58 14.17
N ALA A 179 11.26 -15.45 15.01
CA ALA A 179 12.32 -14.48 14.76
C ALA A 179 13.12 -14.88 13.51
N VAL A 180 13.42 -13.90 12.68
CA VAL A 180 14.24 -14.06 11.48
C VAL A 180 15.49 -13.21 11.65
N THR A 181 16.66 -13.78 11.34
CA THR A 181 17.93 -13.05 11.38
C THR A 181 18.47 -12.92 9.96
N TRP A 182 18.58 -11.71 9.48
CA TRP A 182 19.26 -11.38 8.23
C TRP A 182 20.54 -10.62 8.56
N ILE A 183 21.68 -11.23 8.24
CA ILE A 183 23.01 -10.62 8.45
C ILE A 183 23.46 -9.93 7.16
N ASP A 184 23.06 -10.49 6.00
CA ASP A 184 23.40 -10.02 4.68
C ASP A 184 22.15 -10.04 3.78
N GLU A 185 22.01 -9.03 2.94
CA GLU A 185 20.91 -8.90 1.97
C GLU A 185 20.97 -9.99 0.88
N GLY A 186 22.17 -10.53 0.63
CA GLY A 186 22.43 -11.49 -0.44
C GLY A 186 22.38 -10.87 -1.83
N MET A 187 22.60 -11.71 -2.85
CA MET A 187 22.52 -11.31 -4.25
C MET A 187 21.12 -11.54 -4.80
N VAL A 188 20.65 -10.68 -5.70
CA VAL A 188 19.38 -10.89 -6.39
C VAL A 188 19.47 -12.17 -7.22
N LYS A 189 18.54 -13.10 -6.98
CA LYS A 189 18.49 -14.40 -7.67
C LYS A 189 17.40 -14.46 -8.75
N ARG A 190 16.30 -13.72 -8.56
CA ARG A 190 15.18 -13.68 -9.50
C ARG A 190 14.38 -12.41 -9.40
N ILE A 191 13.68 -12.07 -10.49
CA ILE A 191 12.74 -10.95 -10.54
C ILE A 191 11.36 -11.45 -10.93
N ARG A 192 10.36 -10.98 -10.22
CA ARG A 192 8.94 -11.18 -10.52
C ARG A 192 8.27 -9.83 -10.65
N GLY A 193 7.39 -9.70 -11.63
CA GLY A 193 6.68 -8.45 -11.83
C GLY A 193 5.27 -8.67 -12.34
N VAL A 194 4.45 -7.63 -12.18
CA VAL A 194 3.11 -7.55 -12.73
C VAL A 194 2.94 -6.17 -13.36
N THR A 195 2.52 -6.15 -14.61
CA THR A 195 2.03 -4.94 -15.28
C THR A 195 0.51 -5.00 -15.34
N PHE A 196 -0.12 -3.86 -15.24
CA PHE A 196 -1.57 -3.74 -15.39
C PHE A 196 -1.94 -2.53 -16.24
N SER A 197 -3.10 -2.61 -16.86
CA SER A 197 -3.76 -1.49 -17.51
C SER A 197 -5.25 -1.50 -17.22
N THR A 198 -5.83 -0.31 -17.07
CA THR A 198 -7.25 -0.08 -16.82
C THR A 198 -7.76 0.96 -17.80
N ARG A 199 -8.79 0.62 -18.58
CA ARG A 199 -9.44 1.53 -19.55
C ARG A 199 -8.50 2.18 -20.58
N VAL A 200 -7.30 1.61 -20.77
CA VAL A 200 -6.32 1.98 -21.80
C VAL A 200 -5.89 0.74 -22.57
N SER A 201 -5.13 0.92 -23.65
CA SER A 201 -4.65 -0.19 -24.46
C SER A 201 -3.72 -1.11 -23.67
N SER A 202 -3.88 -2.43 -23.79
CA SER A 202 -2.97 -3.44 -23.25
C SER A 202 -1.55 -3.34 -23.82
N GLN A 203 -1.35 -2.61 -24.92
CA GLN A 203 -0.04 -2.37 -25.48
C GLN A 203 0.90 -1.66 -24.49
N PHE A 204 0.37 -0.83 -23.59
CA PHE A 204 1.17 -0.19 -22.53
C PHE A 204 1.84 -1.21 -21.62
N GLU A 205 1.15 -2.33 -21.29
CA GLU A 205 1.72 -3.41 -20.49
C GLU A 205 2.91 -4.05 -21.18
N ASN A 206 2.78 -4.38 -22.48
CA ASN A 206 3.86 -4.98 -23.26
C ASN A 206 5.07 -4.03 -23.38
N THR A 207 4.83 -2.74 -23.59
CA THR A 207 5.90 -1.72 -23.66
C THR A 207 6.69 -1.67 -22.37
N MET A 208 6.01 -1.62 -21.20
CA MET A 208 6.68 -1.65 -19.89
C MET A 208 7.47 -2.94 -19.67
N ILE A 209 6.92 -4.10 -20.07
CA ILE A 209 7.61 -5.38 -19.98
C ILE A 209 8.87 -5.40 -20.84
N HIS A 210 8.80 -4.90 -22.07
CA HIS A 210 9.97 -4.85 -22.97
C HIS A 210 11.06 -3.94 -22.40
N ALA A 211 10.73 -2.76 -21.90
CA ALA A 211 11.66 -1.85 -21.27
C ALA A 211 12.34 -2.49 -20.03
N ALA A 212 11.56 -3.11 -19.16
CA ALA A 212 12.06 -3.79 -17.97
C ALA A 212 12.97 -4.99 -18.33
N ARG A 213 12.55 -5.83 -19.25
CA ARG A 213 13.36 -6.97 -19.72
C ARG A 213 14.65 -6.54 -20.40
N GLY A 214 14.66 -5.43 -21.09
CA GLY A 214 15.87 -4.85 -21.71
C GLY A 214 16.99 -4.60 -20.70
N ILE A 215 16.64 -4.29 -19.45
CA ILE A 215 17.59 -4.14 -18.35
C ILE A 215 17.90 -5.49 -17.71
N PHE A 216 16.88 -6.19 -17.24
CA PHE A 216 17.05 -7.35 -16.36
C PHE A 216 17.66 -8.57 -17.07
N ASN A 217 17.34 -8.83 -18.33
CA ASN A 217 17.87 -9.98 -19.05
C ASN A 217 19.38 -9.94 -19.26
N ARG A 218 19.99 -8.75 -19.11
CA ARG A 218 21.46 -8.59 -19.12
C ARG A 218 22.11 -8.96 -17.80
N LEU A 219 21.33 -9.02 -16.73
CA LEU A 219 21.81 -9.17 -15.36
C LEU A 219 21.44 -10.52 -14.75
N LEU A 220 20.27 -11.06 -15.10
CA LEU A 220 19.68 -12.22 -14.46
C LEU A 220 18.97 -13.11 -15.48
N PRO A 221 19.09 -14.45 -15.36
CA PRO A 221 18.37 -15.38 -16.23
C PRO A 221 16.91 -15.59 -15.82
N ASP A 222 16.57 -15.41 -14.55
CA ASP A 222 15.23 -15.70 -14.02
C ASP A 222 14.41 -14.41 -13.81
N VAL A 223 13.83 -13.93 -14.93
CA VAL A 223 13.00 -12.72 -14.97
C VAL A 223 11.64 -13.03 -15.56
N HIS A 224 10.59 -12.97 -14.74
CA HIS A 224 9.21 -13.18 -15.18
C HIS A 224 8.34 -11.98 -14.80
N ILE A 225 7.79 -11.31 -15.81
CA ILE A 225 6.86 -10.19 -15.67
C ILE A 225 5.56 -10.58 -16.38
N PHE A 226 4.47 -10.59 -15.63
CA PHE A 226 3.14 -11.00 -16.08
C PHE A 226 2.28 -9.78 -16.36
N THR A 227 1.32 -9.94 -17.28
CA THR A 227 0.25 -8.97 -17.50
C THR A 227 -0.97 -9.30 -16.63
N ASP A 228 -1.62 -8.31 -16.04
CA ASP A 228 -2.91 -8.44 -15.38
C ASP A 228 -3.90 -7.43 -15.99
N HIS A 229 -4.24 -7.68 -17.25
CA HIS A 229 -5.20 -6.87 -17.97
C HIS A 229 -6.62 -7.11 -17.45
N LYS A 230 -7.28 -6.01 -17.03
CA LYS A 230 -8.68 -6.05 -16.59
C LYS A 230 -9.54 -5.22 -17.54
N ALA A 231 -10.66 -5.81 -17.96
CA ALA A 231 -11.61 -5.17 -18.87
C ALA A 231 -13.00 -5.02 -18.24
N GLY A 232 -13.83 -4.19 -18.83
CA GLY A 232 -15.20 -3.97 -18.37
C GLY A 232 -15.29 -3.46 -16.94
N GLN A 233 -16.11 -4.08 -16.11
CA GLN A 233 -16.32 -3.70 -14.71
C GLN A 233 -15.09 -3.93 -13.83
N GLN A 234 -14.21 -4.86 -14.20
CA GLN A 234 -13.00 -5.14 -13.44
C GLN A 234 -11.87 -4.13 -13.68
N ALA A 235 -12.02 -3.23 -14.65
CA ALA A 235 -11.06 -2.18 -14.99
C ALA A 235 -11.24 -0.90 -14.18
N GLY A 236 -12.02 -0.90 -13.12
CA GLY A 236 -12.27 0.27 -12.28
C GLY A 236 -12.93 1.42 -13.02
N ASN A 237 -12.81 2.64 -12.47
CA ASN A 237 -13.51 3.81 -12.97
C ASN A 237 -12.62 4.81 -13.72
N SER A 238 -11.29 4.70 -13.58
CA SER A 238 -10.33 5.64 -14.17
C SER A 238 -9.35 4.93 -15.11
N PRO A 239 -8.89 5.62 -16.18
CA PRO A 239 -7.85 5.10 -17.04
C PRO A 239 -6.48 5.21 -16.38
N GLY A 240 -5.64 4.20 -16.58
CA GLY A 240 -4.28 4.20 -16.07
C GLY A 240 -3.56 2.89 -16.33
N TYR A 241 -2.28 2.87 -16.02
CA TYR A 241 -1.43 1.68 -16.14
C TYR A 241 -0.29 1.75 -15.13
N GLY A 242 0.39 0.65 -14.92
CA GLY A 242 1.51 0.61 -13.99
C GLY A 242 2.22 -0.73 -13.99
N ILE A 243 3.32 -0.75 -13.24
CA ILE A 243 4.18 -1.91 -13.06
C ILE A 243 4.59 -2.03 -11.60
N SER A 244 4.60 -3.25 -11.11
CA SER A 244 5.17 -3.61 -9.81
C SER A 244 6.23 -4.69 -10.02
N LEU A 245 7.41 -4.48 -9.48
CA LEU A 245 8.55 -5.38 -9.58
C LEU A 245 9.02 -5.78 -8.19
N VAL A 246 9.39 -7.04 -8.05
CA VAL A 246 9.93 -7.62 -6.83
C VAL A 246 11.18 -8.41 -7.18
N ALA A 247 12.33 -7.99 -6.64
CA ALA A 247 13.55 -8.75 -6.69
C ALA A 247 13.68 -9.56 -5.40
N GLU A 248 13.88 -10.87 -5.53
CA GLU A 248 14.15 -11.77 -4.42
C GLU A 248 15.64 -12.11 -4.39
N THR A 249 16.22 -12.03 -3.20
CA THR A 249 17.63 -12.32 -3.00
C THR A 249 17.88 -13.77 -2.54
N THR A 250 19.14 -14.19 -2.57
CA THR A 250 19.57 -15.51 -2.11
C THR A 250 19.34 -15.72 -0.62
N SER A 251 19.37 -14.64 0.18
CA SER A 251 19.07 -14.66 1.62
C SER A 251 17.57 -14.58 1.95
N GLY A 252 16.71 -14.47 0.92
CA GLY A 252 15.25 -14.36 1.11
C GLY A 252 14.75 -12.94 1.38
N CYS A 253 15.58 -11.93 1.20
CA CYS A 253 15.12 -10.54 1.23
C CYS A 253 14.33 -10.20 -0.04
N PHE A 254 13.43 -9.23 0.07
CA PHE A 254 12.64 -8.70 -1.05
C PHE A 254 12.93 -7.22 -1.24
N ILE A 255 13.28 -6.85 -2.47
CA ILE A 255 13.40 -5.44 -2.89
C ILE A 255 12.24 -5.18 -3.83
N THR A 256 11.45 -4.15 -3.56
CA THR A 256 10.25 -3.83 -4.32
C THR A 256 10.32 -2.45 -4.93
N ALA A 257 9.83 -2.33 -6.15
CA ALA A 257 9.63 -1.04 -6.81
C ALA A 257 8.32 -1.10 -7.59
N ASP A 258 7.47 -0.10 -7.40
CA ASP A 258 6.20 -0.01 -8.10
C ASP A 258 5.87 1.43 -8.45
N THR A 259 5.09 1.61 -9.50
CA THR A 259 4.51 2.90 -9.88
C THR A 259 3.23 2.69 -10.67
N ALA A 260 2.37 3.69 -10.61
CA ALA A 260 1.14 3.76 -11.37
C ALA A 260 0.99 5.16 -11.98
N VAL A 261 0.62 5.20 -13.22
CA VAL A 261 0.24 6.41 -13.96
C VAL A 261 -1.27 6.39 -14.14
N SER A 262 -1.93 7.48 -13.81
CA SER A 262 -3.36 7.67 -14.02
C SER A 262 -3.63 8.94 -14.79
N TYR A 263 -4.68 8.93 -15.58
CA TYR A 263 -5.13 10.07 -16.35
C TYR A 263 -6.43 10.62 -15.78
N ALA A 264 -6.47 11.93 -15.46
CA ALA A 264 -7.74 12.61 -15.26
C ALA A 264 -8.39 12.80 -16.64
N ARG A 265 -9.68 12.45 -16.78
CA ARG A 265 -10.45 12.83 -17.97
C ARG A 265 -10.66 14.33 -17.98
N ALA A 266 -10.56 14.94 -19.16
CA ALA A 266 -10.84 16.36 -19.36
C ALA A 266 -12.25 16.82 -18.93
N ASP A 267 -13.19 15.87 -18.74
CA ASP A 267 -14.59 16.12 -18.34
C ASP A 267 -14.76 16.38 -16.83
N ASP A 268 -13.73 16.21 -16.00
CA ASP A 268 -13.84 16.36 -14.54
C ASP A 268 -13.72 17.81 -14.03
N GLY A 269 -14.07 18.83 -14.81
CA GLY A 269 -14.30 20.20 -14.31
C GLY A 269 -13.15 20.84 -13.51
N GLY A 270 -11.97 20.26 -13.56
CA GLY A 270 -10.75 20.82 -12.97
C GLY A 270 -10.27 21.98 -13.79
N MET A 271 -10.05 23.12 -13.15
CA MET A 271 -9.44 24.32 -13.72
C MET A 271 -8.32 23.93 -14.71
N GLU A 272 -8.27 24.61 -15.86
CA GLU A 272 -7.15 24.59 -16.80
C GLU A 272 -5.84 24.88 -16.05
N GLY A 273 -5.13 23.85 -15.66
CA GLY A 273 -3.88 23.97 -14.95
C GLY A 273 -3.08 22.69 -15.02
N GLU A 274 -2.13 22.67 -15.90
CA GLU A 274 -1.12 21.67 -16.15
C GLU A 274 -1.65 20.45 -16.95
N LYS A 275 -1.40 20.51 -18.27
CA LYS A 275 -1.28 19.30 -19.09
C LYS A 275 -0.29 18.39 -18.38
N GLN A 276 -0.80 17.38 -17.67
CA GLN A 276 0.03 16.33 -17.11
C GLN A 276 0.77 15.71 -18.29
N GLU A 277 2.07 15.96 -18.39
CA GLU A 277 2.93 15.33 -19.40
C GLU A 277 2.74 13.81 -19.27
N LEU A 278 2.26 13.20 -20.33
CA LEU A 278 2.06 11.76 -20.44
C LEU A 278 3.42 11.09 -20.26
N VAL A 279 3.65 10.46 -19.11
CA VAL A 279 4.86 9.67 -18.89
C VAL A 279 4.78 8.45 -19.82
N PRO A 280 5.69 8.27 -20.78
CA PRO A 280 5.66 7.13 -21.67
C PRO A 280 5.77 5.82 -20.89
N ALA A 281 5.03 4.79 -21.30
CA ALA A 281 5.06 3.48 -20.65
C ALA A 281 6.45 2.84 -20.64
N GLU A 282 7.28 3.17 -21.64
CA GLU A 282 8.67 2.76 -21.72
C GLU A 282 9.50 3.36 -20.57
N ASP A 283 9.36 4.66 -20.32
CA ASP A 283 10.05 5.35 -19.23
C ASP A 283 9.62 4.82 -17.86
N VAL A 284 8.33 4.53 -17.69
CA VAL A 284 7.80 3.89 -16.47
C VAL A 284 8.48 2.54 -16.24
N GLY A 285 8.55 1.69 -17.25
CA GLY A 285 9.23 0.40 -17.20
C GLY A 285 10.71 0.53 -16.88
N PHE A 286 11.39 1.48 -17.50
CA PHE A 286 12.81 1.74 -17.31
C PHE A 286 13.13 2.25 -15.90
N VAL A 287 12.43 3.26 -15.42
CA VAL A 287 12.65 3.87 -14.09
C VAL A 287 12.44 2.87 -12.97
N VAL A 288 11.32 2.13 -12.99
CA VAL A 288 11.01 1.16 -11.94
C VAL A 288 12.00 0.01 -11.94
N SER A 289 12.46 -0.45 -13.12
CA SER A 289 13.47 -1.50 -13.22
C SER A 289 14.81 -1.06 -12.65
N SER A 290 15.22 0.19 -12.93
CA SER A 290 16.46 0.75 -12.41
C SER A 290 16.42 0.87 -10.88
N LEU A 291 15.28 1.30 -10.31
CA LEU A 291 15.08 1.40 -8.86
C LEU A 291 15.12 0.02 -8.16
N CYS A 292 14.61 -1.02 -8.81
CA CYS A 292 14.59 -2.37 -8.26
C CYS A 292 16.00 -3.00 -8.14
N ILE A 293 16.98 -2.52 -8.91
CA ILE A 293 18.36 -3.04 -8.89
C ILE A 293 19.26 -2.22 -7.98
N MET A 294 18.96 -0.92 -7.77
CA MET A 294 19.81 -0.05 -6.98
C MET A 294 19.82 -0.45 -5.51
N PRO A 295 21.00 -0.70 -4.91
CA PRO A 295 21.10 -0.95 -3.47
C PRO A 295 20.67 0.32 -2.70
N PRO A 296 20.07 0.16 -1.52
CA PRO A 296 19.51 1.26 -0.71
C PRO A 296 20.48 2.40 -0.40
N ARG A 297 21.76 2.10 -0.31
CA ARG A 297 22.81 3.09 -0.02
C ARG A 297 23.06 4.08 -1.17
N CYS A 298 22.89 3.65 -2.42
CA CYS A 298 23.04 4.53 -3.57
C CYS A 298 21.89 5.54 -3.74
N PHE A 299 20.70 5.20 -3.24
CA PHE A 299 19.52 6.06 -3.38
C PHE A 299 19.62 7.35 -2.54
N LYS A 300 20.22 7.29 -1.34
CA LYS A 300 20.42 8.48 -0.49
C LYS A 300 21.33 9.53 -1.14
N ASP A 301 22.33 9.10 -1.91
CA ASP A 301 23.30 10.01 -2.54
C ASP A 301 22.84 10.50 -3.91
N SER A 302 22.09 9.70 -4.67
CA SER A 302 21.55 10.08 -5.98
C SER A 302 20.41 11.08 -5.87
N CYS A 303 19.53 10.99 -4.87
CA CYS A 303 18.47 11.97 -4.62
C CYS A 303 19.01 13.38 -4.25
N ARG A 304 20.23 13.48 -3.72
CA ARG A 304 20.87 14.77 -3.45
C ARG A 304 21.49 15.42 -4.69
N LYS A 305 21.79 14.66 -5.74
CA LYS A 305 22.46 15.17 -6.96
C LYS A 305 21.55 15.34 -8.19
N ALA A 306 20.38 14.73 -8.19
CA ALA A 306 19.44 14.87 -9.30
C ALA A 306 18.48 16.04 -9.07
N SER A 307 18.91 17.24 -9.41
CA SER A 307 18.02 18.36 -9.71
C SER A 307 17.31 18.13 -11.06
N ASN A 308 16.61 17.03 -11.20
CA ASN A 308 15.90 16.70 -12.44
C ASN A 308 14.40 17.04 -12.24
N PRO A 309 13.78 17.80 -13.15
CA PRO A 309 12.38 18.24 -13.04
C PRO A 309 11.38 17.08 -12.97
N TRP A 310 11.75 15.87 -13.37
CA TRP A 310 10.98 14.62 -13.28
C TRP A 310 10.72 14.10 -11.87
N ASN A 311 11.41 14.65 -10.84
CA ASN A 311 11.38 14.11 -9.48
C ASN A 311 10.21 14.63 -8.62
N ARG A 312 9.29 15.46 -9.15
CA ARG A 312 8.17 15.99 -8.35
C ARG A 312 6.97 15.06 -8.29
N ASN A 313 6.81 14.12 -9.22
CA ASN A 313 5.60 13.29 -9.31
C ASN A 313 5.81 11.76 -9.23
N THR A 314 7.06 11.28 -9.26
CA THR A 314 7.37 9.86 -9.07
C THR A 314 8.07 9.66 -7.72
N LYS A 315 7.31 9.62 -6.64
CA LYS A 315 7.76 8.98 -5.41
C LYS A 315 7.60 7.48 -5.57
N ALA A 316 8.64 6.83 -6.10
CA ALA A 316 8.76 5.39 -6.00
C ALA A 316 8.86 5.04 -4.51
N HIS A 317 7.90 4.32 -3.98
CA HIS A 317 7.98 3.75 -2.66
C HIS A 317 8.89 2.53 -2.70
N GLN A 318 10.14 2.70 -2.28
CA GLN A 318 10.92 1.56 -1.81
C GLN A 318 10.37 1.18 -0.44
N GLY A 319 9.53 0.15 -0.42
CA GLY A 319 9.13 -0.49 0.82
C GLY A 319 10.29 -1.34 1.32
N PHE A 320 11.08 -0.79 2.23
CA PHE A 320 11.99 -1.56 3.06
C PHE A 320 11.17 -2.22 4.16
N PHE A 321 10.91 -3.51 4.00
CA PHE A 321 10.63 -4.35 5.15
C PHE A 321 11.98 -4.89 5.67
N GLY A 322 12.46 -4.27 6.69
CA GLY A 322 13.37 -4.77 7.69
C GLY A 322 14.77 -5.21 7.23
N CYS A 323 15.73 -4.44 7.53
CA CYS A 323 16.90 -4.84 8.29
C CYS A 323 16.92 -4.02 9.57
#